data_684f96c91259a94d3dc73b4beb9d3b5f
#
_entry.id   684f96c91259a94d3dc73b4beb9d3b5f
#
_cell.length_a   1.000
_cell.length_b   1.000
_cell.length_c   1.000
_cell.angle_alpha   90.00
_cell.angle_beta   90.00
_cell.angle_gamma   90.00
#
_symmetry.space_group_name_H-M   'P 1'
#
loop_
_entity.id
_entity.type
_entity.pdbx_description
1 polymer ?
#
loop_
_entity_poly.entity_id
_entity_poly.type
_entity_poly.pdbx_seq_one_letter_code
_entity_poly.pdbx_strand_id
1 'polypeptide(L)'
;MSKNNKEFPTGKQHVSFSEIKSWKECSWRHKLVHIDKIDMSEPSPFLDFGTAVHEGCETYLKTKKTDKEKLFNDIRVAWDKYGFDNPEWIKKQPAWYLKSSNVGVDRWCEWAENMWNDVPSFLDETFPGWECFEAEEMLYEAVENKDLNFKGYIDGIIKVPKKKGEG
;
A
#
# COMPACT_ATOMS: atom_id res chain seq x y z
N MET A 1 -6.41 39.49 -16.30
CA MET A 1 -5.10 38.89 -16.07
C MET A 1 -5.19 37.40 -16.39
N SER A 2 -4.64 36.97 -17.52
CA SER A 2 -4.67 35.58 -17.99
C SER A 2 -3.84 34.74 -17.00
N LYS A 3 -4.46 33.78 -16.30
CA LYS A 3 -3.75 32.75 -15.58
C LYS A 3 -3.00 31.94 -16.63
N ASN A 4 -1.68 32.09 -16.70
CA ASN A 4 -0.83 31.16 -17.44
C ASN A 4 -1.11 29.76 -16.88
N ASN A 5 -1.89 28.97 -17.61
CA ASN A 5 -2.04 27.54 -17.37
C ASN A 5 -0.67 26.92 -17.68
N LYS A 6 0.19 26.82 -16.66
CA LYS A 6 1.39 26.02 -16.76
C LYS A 6 0.95 24.57 -16.86
N GLU A 7 1.01 24.02 -18.05
CA GLU A 7 0.74 22.61 -18.27
C GLU A 7 1.90 21.81 -17.67
N PHE A 8 1.62 21.03 -16.63
CA PHE A 8 2.62 20.16 -16.03
C PHE A 8 2.87 18.97 -16.96
N PRO A 9 4.14 18.55 -17.17
CA PRO A 9 4.47 17.46 -18.10
C PRO A 9 3.73 16.15 -17.81
N THR A 10 3.38 15.89 -16.55
CA THR A 10 2.60 14.71 -16.13
C THR A 10 1.08 14.90 -16.29
N GLY A 11 0.61 16.10 -16.63
CA GLY A 11 -0.81 16.48 -16.68
C GLY A 11 -1.47 16.58 -15.30
N LYS A 12 -0.69 16.53 -14.20
CA LYS A 12 -1.19 16.58 -12.82
C LYS A 12 -0.66 17.80 -12.09
N GLN A 13 -1.49 18.45 -11.27
CA GLN A 13 -1.08 19.55 -10.38
C GLN A 13 -0.48 19.06 -9.06
N HIS A 14 -0.04 17.80 -9.02
CA HIS A 14 0.60 17.23 -7.84
C HIS A 14 1.69 16.25 -8.25
N VAL A 15 2.61 16.05 -7.32
CA VAL A 15 3.62 15.00 -7.36
C VAL A 15 3.44 14.09 -6.14
N SER A 16 3.62 12.80 -6.32
CA SER A 16 3.58 11.83 -5.22
C SER A 16 4.98 11.35 -4.83
N PHE A 17 5.09 10.76 -3.64
CA PHE A 17 6.34 10.15 -3.20
C PHE A 17 6.84 9.07 -4.17
N SER A 18 5.93 8.19 -4.66
CA SER A 18 6.27 7.15 -5.63
C SER A 18 6.78 7.71 -6.95
N GLU A 19 6.22 8.84 -7.39
CA GLU A 19 6.68 9.55 -8.59
C GLU A 19 8.09 10.12 -8.40
N ILE A 20 8.34 10.79 -7.25
CA ILE A 20 9.68 11.30 -6.90
C ILE A 20 10.69 10.16 -6.83
N LYS A 21 10.32 9.05 -6.18
CA LYS A 21 11.16 7.84 -6.09
C LYS A 21 11.51 7.30 -7.48
N SER A 22 10.51 7.14 -8.33
CA SER A 22 10.70 6.68 -9.71
C SER A 22 11.66 7.58 -10.49
N TRP A 23 11.52 8.90 -10.35
CA TRP A 23 12.43 9.86 -11.00
C TRP A 23 13.87 9.78 -10.48
N LYS A 24 14.03 9.63 -9.16
CA LYS A 24 15.37 9.49 -8.53
C LYS A 24 16.08 8.20 -8.93
N GLU A 25 15.34 7.12 -9.06
CA GLU A 25 15.90 5.82 -9.47
C GLU A 25 16.26 5.80 -10.96
N CYS A 26 15.38 6.29 -11.81
CA CYS A 26 15.60 6.36 -13.26
C CYS A 26 14.68 7.40 -13.91
N SER A 27 15.23 8.53 -14.30
CA SER A 27 14.47 9.62 -14.95
C SER A 27 13.82 9.17 -16.28
N TRP A 28 14.43 8.21 -16.98
CA TRP A 28 13.87 7.64 -18.20
C TRP A 28 12.61 6.80 -17.89
N ARG A 29 12.67 5.95 -16.87
CA ARG A 29 11.49 5.20 -16.41
C ARG A 29 10.37 6.14 -15.96
N HIS A 30 10.72 7.20 -15.23
CA HIS A 30 9.74 8.22 -14.84
C HIS A 30 9.07 8.84 -16.07
N LYS A 31 9.84 9.21 -17.11
CA LYS A 31 9.28 9.74 -18.35
C LYS A 31 8.28 8.77 -18.97
N LEU A 32 8.67 7.51 -19.17
CA LEU A 32 7.81 6.50 -19.78
C LEU A 32 6.49 6.31 -19.00
N VAL A 33 6.58 6.16 -17.68
CA VAL A 33 5.40 5.83 -16.84
C VAL A 33 4.55 7.06 -16.55
N HIS A 34 5.16 8.19 -16.15
CA HIS A 34 4.42 9.33 -15.62
C HIS A 34 4.10 10.42 -16.66
N ILE A 35 4.90 10.54 -17.72
CA ILE A 35 4.70 11.53 -18.80
C ILE A 35 4.06 10.85 -20.01
N ASP A 36 4.70 9.82 -20.55
CA ASP A 36 4.22 9.12 -21.75
C ASP A 36 3.06 8.15 -21.47
N LYS A 37 2.75 7.90 -20.18
CA LYS A 37 1.65 7.04 -19.70
C LYS A 37 1.71 5.60 -20.22
N ILE A 38 2.92 5.09 -20.44
CA ILE A 38 3.11 3.69 -20.81
C ILE A 38 2.87 2.83 -19.56
N ASP A 39 1.89 1.94 -19.65
CA ASP A 39 1.63 0.97 -18.59
C ASP A 39 2.75 -0.08 -18.60
N MET A 40 3.59 -0.01 -17.59
CA MET A 40 4.67 -0.97 -17.33
C MET A 40 4.35 -1.84 -16.11
N SER A 41 3.11 -1.80 -15.61
CA SER A 41 2.71 -2.62 -14.47
C SER A 41 2.57 -4.07 -14.91
N GLU A 42 3.22 -4.96 -14.17
CA GLU A 42 2.95 -6.39 -14.27
C GLU A 42 2.03 -6.79 -13.10
N PRO A 43 0.98 -7.56 -13.39
CA PRO A 43 0.15 -8.13 -12.34
C PRO A 43 1.03 -8.91 -11.35
N SER A 44 0.88 -8.60 -10.07
CA SER A 44 1.69 -9.23 -9.02
C SER A 44 0.81 -9.69 -7.87
N PRO A 45 0.79 -10.99 -7.59
CA PRO A 45 0.04 -11.54 -6.47
C PRO A 45 0.51 -11.01 -5.12
N PHE A 46 1.79 -10.62 -5.04
CA PHE A 46 2.33 -9.99 -3.82
C PHE A 46 1.72 -8.62 -3.56
N LEU A 47 1.35 -7.88 -4.60
CA LEU A 47 0.65 -6.61 -4.46
C LEU A 47 -0.77 -6.84 -3.93
N ASP A 48 -1.50 -7.80 -4.51
CA ASP A 48 -2.87 -8.11 -4.06
C ASP A 48 -2.86 -8.68 -2.63
N PHE A 49 -1.86 -9.52 -2.28
CA PHE A 49 -1.66 -9.96 -0.90
C PHE A 49 -1.40 -8.79 0.05
N GLY A 50 -0.49 -7.90 -0.32
CA GLY A 50 -0.20 -6.69 0.45
C GLY A 50 -1.44 -5.82 0.64
N THR A 51 -2.24 -5.64 -0.40
CA THR A 51 -3.50 -4.89 -0.35
C THR A 51 -4.48 -5.52 0.63
N ALA A 52 -4.69 -6.84 0.57
CA ALA A 52 -5.60 -7.53 1.48
C ALA A 52 -5.17 -7.40 2.96
N VAL A 53 -3.87 -7.54 3.25
CA VAL A 53 -3.34 -7.37 4.60
C VAL A 53 -3.49 -5.91 5.06
N HIS A 54 -3.20 -4.95 4.19
CA HIS A 54 -3.31 -3.52 4.49
C HIS A 54 -4.75 -3.12 4.81
N GLU A 55 -5.73 -3.53 3.99
CA GLU A 55 -7.15 -3.28 4.26
C GLU A 55 -7.61 -3.89 5.60
N GLY A 56 -7.07 -5.06 5.94
CA GLY A 56 -7.31 -5.68 7.24
C GLY A 56 -6.76 -4.84 8.40
N CYS A 57 -5.54 -4.32 8.29
CA CYS A 57 -4.94 -3.44 9.29
C CYS A 57 -5.73 -2.12 9.44
N GLU A 58 -6.14 -1.53 8.34
CA GLU A 58 -6.98 -0.33 8.33
C GLU A 58 -8.31 -0.57 9.07
N THR A 59 -8.97 -1.69 8.74
CA THR A 59 -10.21 -2.10 9.42
C THR A 59 -10.00 -2.26 10.92
N TYR A 60 -8.90 -2.89 11.32
CA TYR A 60 -8.56 -3.04 12.74
C TYR A 60 -8.32 -1.70 13.43
N LEU A 61 -7.56 -0.79 12.81
CA LEU A 61 -7.34 0.55 13.37
C LEU A 61 -8.64 1.26 13.66
N LYS A 62 -9.60 1.21 12.70
CA LYS A 62 -10.88 1.91 12.81
C LYS A 62 -11.86 1.24 13.78
N THR A 63 -11.87 -0.08 13.82
CA THR A 63 -12.96 -0.82 14.50
C THR A 63 -12.51 -1.66 15.69
N LYS A 64 -11.23 -1.85 15.90
CA LYS A 64 -10.64 -2.82 16.86
C LYS A 64 -11.09 -4.27 16.62
N LYS A 65 -11.58 -4.56 15.42
CA LYS A 65 -12.07 -5.89 15.04
C LYS A 65 -11.30 -6.40 13.84
N THR A 66 -11.10 -7.70 13.85
CA THR A 66 -10.49 -8.43 12.74
C THR A 66 -11.59 -9.18 11.97
N ASP A 67 -11.52 -9.16 10.64
CA ASP A 67 -12.38 -9.93 9.75
C ASP A 67 -11.53 -10.92 8.95
N LYS A 68 -11.27 -12.08 9.57
CA LYS A 68 -10.45 -13.12 8.96
C LYS A 68 -11.08 -13.72 7.72
N GLU A 69 -12.40 -13.82 7.69
CA GLU A 69 -13.11 -14.40 6.55
C GLU A 69 -12.94 -13.52 5.31
N LYS A 70 -13.10 -12.21 5.48
CA LYS A 70 -12.83 -11.23 4.40
C LYS A 70 -11.38 -11.33 3.93
N LEU A 71 -10.42 -11.29 4.83
CA LEU A 71 -8.99 -11.37 4.51
C LEU A 71 -8.67 -12.61 3.68
N PHE A 72 -9.14 -13.78 4.12
CA PHE A 72 -8.90 -15.03 3.41
C PHE A 72 -9.59 -15.09 2.06
N ASN A 73 -10.81 -14.54 1.97
CA ASN A 73 -11.52 -14.45 0.71
C ASN A 73 -10.77 -13.56 -0.29
N ASP A 74 -10.31 -12.41 0.13
CA ASP A 74 -9.59 -11.47 -0.74
C ASP A 74 -8.27 -12.08 -1.25
N ILE A 75 -7.55 -12.81 -0.40
CA ILE A 75 -6.34 -13.54 -0.81
C ILE A 75 -6.68 -14.66 -1.80
N ARG A 76 -7.75 -15.43 -1.59
CA ARG A 76 -8.16 -16.50 -2.52
C ARG A 76 -8.61 -15.94 -3.86
N VAL A 77 -9.38 -14.87 -3.87
CA VAL A 77 -9.80 -14.19 -5.10
C VAL A 77 -8.60 -13.70 -5.90
N ALA A 78 -7.61 -13.10 -5.21
CA ALA A 78 -6.37 -12.70 -5.84
C ALA A 78 -5.59 -13.90 -6.40
N TRP A 79 -5.52 -14.99 -5.65
CA TRP A 79 -4.88 -16.23 -6.06
C TRP A 79 -5.50 -16.78 -7.36
N ASP A 80 -6.80 -16.90 -7.39
CA ASP A 80 -7.56 -17.42 -8.56
C ASP A 80 -7.38 -16.52 -9.78
N LYS A 81 -7.39 -15.20 -9.59
CA LYS A 81 -7.18 -14.20 -10.65
C LYS A 81 -5.87 -14.39 -11.41
N TYR A 82 -4.81 -14.79 -10.73
CA TYR A 82 -3.50 -15.01 -11.36
C TYR A 82 -3.33 -16.42 -11.89
N GLY A 83 -4.24 -17.33 -11.60
CA GLY A 83 -4.14 -18.72 -12.05
C GLY A 83 -2.86 -19.39 -11.55
N PHE A 84 -2.56 -19.25 -10.27
CA PHE A 84 -1.36 -19.81 -9.64
C PHE A 84 -1.21 -21.32 -9.83
N ASP A 85 -2.33 -22.01 -10.07
CA ASP A 85 -2.34 -23.43 -10.39
C ASP A 85 -2.15 -23.68 -11.89
N ASN A 86 -2.02 -22.62 -12.72
CA ASN A 86 -1.81 -22.76 -14.15
C ASN A 86 -0.34 -23.06 -14.45
N PRO A 87 -0.02 -24.28 -14.98
CA PRO A 87 1.36 -24.68 -15.27
C PRO A 87 2.09 -23.76 -16.26
N GLU A 88 1.38 -23.16 -17.21
CA GLU A 88 1.98 -22.25 -18.19
C GLU A 88 2.37 -20.91 -17.59
N TRP A 89 1.62 -20.45 -16.58
CA TRP A 89 1.99 -19.27 -15.82
C TRP A 89 3.19 -19.55 -14.92
N ILE A 90 3.18 -20.69 -14.22
CA ILE A 90 4.28 -21.13 -13.34
C ILE A 90 5.60 -21.19 -14.10
N LYS A 91 5.62 -21.75 -15.31
CA LYS A 91 6.84 -21.87 -16.13
C LYS A 91 7.49 -20.53 -16.48
N LYS A 92 6.74 -19.44 -16.48
CA LYS A 92 7.23 -18.10 -16.80
C LYS A 92 7.84 -17.38 -15.61
N GLN A 93 7.69 -17.93 -14.40
CA GLN A 93 8.14 -17.25 -13.19
C GLN A 93 9.62 -17.51 -12.90
N PRO A 94 10.33 -16.52 -12.31
CA PRO A 94 11.72 -16.72 -11.92
C PRO A 94 11.85 -17.78 -10.79
N ALA A 95 13.00 -18.45 -10.75
CA ALA A 95 13.23 -19.55 -9.82
C ALA A 95 13.05 -19.20 -8.34
N TRP A 96 13.33 -17.96 -7.94
CA TRP A 96 13.11 -17.49 -6.57
C TRP A 96 11.64 -17.40 -6.22
N TYR A 97 10.81 -17.05 -7.18
CA TYR A 97 9.37 -16.98 -7.05
C TYR A 97 8.78 -18.38 -6.87
N LEU A 98 9.24 -19.36 -7.65
CA LEU A 98 8.79 -20.74 -7.57
C LEU A 98 9.09 -21.38 -6.20
N LYS A 99 10.14 -20.94 -5.51
CA LYS A 99 10.43 -21.40 -4.14
C LYS A 99 9.44 -20.88 -3.10
N SER A 100 8.91 -19.69 -3.29
CA SER A 100 7.93 -19.06 -2.38
C SER A 100 6.49 -19.42 -2.73
N SER A 101 6.18 -19.69 -4.00
CA SER A 101 4.83 -19.99 -4.51
C SER A 101 4.47 -21.48 -4.47
N ASN A 102 5.44 -22.38 -4.23
CA ASN A 102 5.15 -23.80 -3.97
C ASN A 102 4.37 -24.02 -2.65
N VAL A 103 3.90 -22.94 -2.09
CA VAL A 103 3.12 -22.87 -0.86
C VAL A 103 1.73 -22.49 -1.30
N GLY A 104 0.79 -23.40 -1.35
CA GLY A 104 -0.59 -23.15 -1.77
C GLY A 104 -1.25 -21.95 -1.07
N VAL A 105 -2.40 -21.54 -1.55
CA VAL A 105 -3.16 -20.38 -1.05
C VAL A 105 -3.41 -20.41 0.47
N ASP A 106 -3.58 -21.60 1.05
CA ASP A 106 -3.79 -21.72 2.50
C ASP A 106 -2.59 -21.26 3.31
N ARG A 107 -1.37 -21.46 2.78
CA ARG A 107 -0.17 -20.93 3.43
C ARG A 107 -0.08 -19.41 3.37
N TRP A 108 -0.55 -18.80 2.28
CA TRP A 108 -0.66 -17.36 2.17
C TRP A 108 -1.67 -16.80 3.16
N CYS A 109 -2.83 -17.46 3.31
CA CYS A 109 -3.80 -17.11 4.34
C CYS A 109 -3.20 -17.20 5.75
N GLU A 110 -2.42 -18.27 6.04
CA GLU A 110 -1.72 -18.42 7.32
C GLU A 110 -0.70 -17.30 7.58
N TRP A 111 0.07 -16.91 6.56
CA TRP A 111 1.01 -15.78 6.71
C TRP A 111 0.29 -14.47 6.97
N ALA A 112 -0.78 -14.19 6.25
CA ALA A 112 -1.59 -13.00 6.47
C ALA A 112 -2.21 -12.99 7.87
N GLU A 113 -2.70 -14.12 8.35
CA GLU A 113 -3.26 -14.28 9.69
C GLU A 113 -2.20 -14.01 10.76
N ASN A 114 -0.99 -14.54 10.60
CA ASN A 114 0.11 -14.31 11.53
C ASN A 114 0.48 -12.84 11.59
N MET A 115 0.68 -12.18 10.44
CA MET A 115 0.91 -10.73 10.39
C MET A 115 -0.18 -9.95 11.10
N TRP A 116 -1.41 -10.38 10.93
CA TRP A 116 -2.58 -9.69 11.46
C TRP A 116 -2.78 -9.90 12.95
N ASN A 117 -2.40 -11.05 13.48
CA ASN A 117 -2.44 -11.32 14.93
C ASN A 117 -1.40 -10.49 15.68
N ASP A 118 -0.28 -10.15 15.04
CA ASP A 118 0.80 -9.38 15.65
C ASP A 118 0.44 -7.88 15.77
N VAL A 119 -0.40 -7.34 14.88
CA VAL A 119 -0.76 -5.91 14.87
C VAL A 119 -1.48 -5.47 16.15
N PRO A 120 -2.52 -6.15 16.65
CA PRO A 120 -3.16 -5.79 17.92
C PRO A 120 -2.20 -5.80 19.09
N SER A 121 -1.45 -6.87 19.25
CA SER A 121 -0.49 -7.02 20.35
C SER A 121 0.58 -5.93 20.31
N PHE A 122 1.14 -5.66 19.12
CA PHE A 122 2.13 -4.60 18.94
C PHE A 122 1.58 -3.23 19.33
N LEU A 123 0.37 -2.90 18.90
CA LEU A 123 -0.23 -1.59 19.19
C LEU A 123 -0.53 -1.44 20.69
N ASP A 124 -1.10 -2.46 21.32
CA ASP A 124 -1.48 -2.42 22.73
C ASP A 124 -0.26 -2.39 23.66
N GLU A 125 0.81 -3.11 23.31
CA GLU A 125 2.06 -3.13 24.08
C GLU A 125 2.89 -1.86 23.88
N THR A 126 2.98 -1.38 22.63
CA THR A 126 3.83 -0.23 22.29
C THR A 126 3.16 1.10 22.65
N PHE A 127 1.85 1.19 22.48
CA PHE A 127 1.05 2.40 22.65
C PHE A 127 -0.16 2.18 23.56
N PRO A 128 0.03 1.88 24.84
CA PRO A 128 -1.07 1.57 25.75
C PRO A 128 -2.16 2.66 25.77
N GLY A 129 -3.40 2.27 25.57
CA GLY A 129 -4.54 3.18 25.54
C GLY A 129 -4.69 4.02 24.27
N TRP A 130 -4.05 3.58 23.19
CA TRP A 130 -4.16 4.23 21.90
C TRP A 130 -5.60 4.23 21.35
N GLU A 131 -5.90 5.28 20.61
CA GLU A 131 -7.13 5.43 19.84
C GLU A 131 -6.79 5.77 18.40
N CYS A 132 -7.52 5.21 17.44
CA CYS A 132 -7.38 5.63 16.05
C CYS A 132 -7.90 7.07 15.91
N PHE A 133 -7.08 7.94 15.36
CA PHE A 133 -7.50 9.29 15.01
C PHE A 133 -8.01 9.32 13.55
N GLU A 134 -7.22 8.76 12.64
CA GLU A 134 -7.54 8.64 11.23
C GLU A 134 -6.80 7.45 10.63
N ALA A 135 -7.35 6.85 9.58
CA ALA A 135 -6.68 5.84 8.77
C ALA A 135 -6.96 6.12 7.30
N GLU A 136 -5.95 5.96 6.44
CA GLU A 136 -5.94 6.34 5.01
C GLU A 136 -6.15 7.85 4.80
N GLU A 137 -5.50 8.66 5.64
CA GLU A 137 -5.59 10.12 5.51
C GLU A 137 -4.85 10.61 4.28
N MET A 138 -5.60 11.26 3.39
CA MET A 138 -5.03 11.85 2.18
C MET A 138 -4.37 13.19 2.48
N LEU A 139 -3.08 13.28 2.24
CA LEU A 139 -2.35 14.53 2.23
C LEU A 139 -2.37 15.16 0.83
N TYR A 140 -2.75 16.43 0.76
CA TYR A 140 -2.72 17.20 -0.47
C TYR A 140 -2.28 18.63 -0.16
N GLU A 141 -0.96 18.83 -0.03
CA GLU A 141 -0.38 20.06 0.48
C GLU A 141 0.39 20.82 -0.60
N ALA A 142 0.27 22.14 -0.57
CA ALA A 142 1.01 22.99 -1.51
C ALA A 142 2.52 22.91 -1.23
N VAL A 143 3.27 22.67 -2.29
CA VAL A 143 4.73 22.81 -2.22
C VAL A 143 5.08 24.30 -2.19
N GLU A 144 5.83 24.73 -1.18
CA GLU A 144 6.17 26.13 -0.95
C GLU A 144 6.66 26.83 -2.25
N ASN A 145 6.07 27.98 -2.53
CA ASN A 145 6.38 28.82 -3.70
C ASN A 145 6.22 28.14 -5.08
N LYS A 146 5.40 27.11 -5.17
CA LYS A 146 5.12 26.40 -6.42
C LYS A 146 3.61 26.27 -6.66
N ASP A 147 3.24 26.23 -7.94
CA ASP A 147 1.88 25.90 -8.37
C ASP A 147 1.66 24.37 -8.39
N LEU A 148 2.34 23.64 -7.53
CA LEU A 148 2.40 22.20 -7.47
C LEU A 148 2.07 21.75 -6.05
N ASN A 149 1.26 20.70 -5.92
CA ASN A 149 0.96 20.10 -4.64
C ASN A 149 1.74 18.78 -4.46
N PHE A 150 2.00 18.41 -3.22
CA PHE A 150 2.43 17.08 -2.85
C PHE A 150 1.19 16.25 -2.49
N LYS A 151 1.06 15.06 -3.07
CA LYS A 151 0.01 14.10 -2.73
C LYS A 151 0.62 12.87 -2.08
N GLY A 152 0.07 12.49 -0.95
CA GLY A 152 0.43 11.27 -0.23
C GLY A 152 -0.75 10.71 0.53
N TYR A 153 -0.52 9.57 1.18
CA TYR A 153 -1.46 8.96 2.12
C TYR A 153 -0.71 8.59 3.38
N ILE A 154 -1.37 8.73 4.52
CA ILE A 154 -0.88 8.24 5.82
C ILE A 154 -1.75 7.05 6.18
N ASP A 155 -1.14 5.87 6.30
CA ASP A 155 -1.85 4.62 6.55
C ASP A 155 -2.62 4.61 7.87
N GLY A 156 -2.09 5.28 8.90
CA GLY A 156 -2.79 5.43 10.17
C GLY A 156 -2.19 6.50 11.08
N ILE A 157 -3.05 7.20 11.77
CA ILE A 157 -2.71 8.17 12.82
C ILE A 157 -3.37 7.72 14.11
N ILE A 158 -2.60 7.55 15.17
CA ILE A 158 -3.10 7.16 16.48
C ILE A 158 -2.85 8.26 17.51
N LYS A 159 -3.79 8.42 18.44
CA LYS A 159 -3.61 9.22 19.67
C LYS A 159 -3.17 8.30 20.78
N VAL A 160 -2.15 8.73 21.51
CA VAL A 160 -1.65 8.00 22.67
C VAL A 160 -1.80 8.88 23.90
N PRO A 161 -2.34 8.37 25.03
CA PRO A 161 -2.44 9.13 26.26
C PRO A 161 -1.06 9.62 26.71
N LYS A 162 -0.96 10.88 27.12
CA LYS A 162 0.29 11.40 27.71
C LYS A 162 0.62 10.62 28.99
N LYS A 163 1.85 10.16 29.12
CA LYS A 163 2.32 9.60 30.39
C LYS A 163 2.30 10.69 31.47
N LYS A 164 1.80 10.36 32.65
CA LYS A 164 1.83 11.29 33.80
C LYS A 164 3.30 11.70 34.05
N GLY A 165 3.61 12.99 33.83
CA GLY A 165 4.93 13.56 34.07
C GLY A 165 5.66 14.11 32.84
N GLU A 166 5.14 13.93 31.62
CA GLU A 166 5.62 14.59 30.41
C GLU A 166 4.70 15.78 30.08
N GLY A 167 5.09 16.95 30.60
CA GLY A 167 4.46 18.22 30.35
C GLY A 167 5.36 19.17 29.58
#